data_9218748ef50d8e5944e6cc5aafce9ad8
#
_entry.id   9218748ef50d8e5944e6cc5aafce9ad8
#
_cell.length_a   1.000
_cell.length_b   1.000
_cell.length_c   1.000
_cell.angle_alpha   90.00
_cell.angle_beta   90.00
_cell.angle_gamma   90.00
#
_symmetry.space_group_name_H-M   'P 1'
#
loop_
_entity.id
_entity.type
_entity.pdbx_description
1 polymer ?
#
loop_
_entity_poly.entity_id
_entity_poly.type
_entity_poly.pdbx_seq_one_letter_code
_entity_poly.pdbx_strand_id
1 'polypeptide(L)'
;MLFILQLFVIFCFSIVIIALFREKTDFLTYSVLAMLAAATATFLFSPTPISIEEFILAIDWPVIFFLISIFTIVVILEEQLIFQEVASRITKKFHTNTRRFFWVICLISTLSAAFIEDVSVAVIFIPMIIMTSEKMKINPTPILLGMTICINLAATLTPFGSAQNILIASRFTLTTTWFFACLSIYFILATFLTLLLLDYFILKKHMKEIWTPHCTDYNEPLETEHIEEHELIILEESINPKVFYRNLGALIIFFIMLIIIPNILFVGLLGMLLFIFINPRRSESGKKKPDISYYFKKVDFKLPFFFISLFILVFCFDKVGIIAIIESFVVRIAPTNLFLLCVLILILSSILSAFLDNVPVTVLFIPVIQILIGSGFSSVPLLIAFILGINLGGNFLPQGSAADMMTLELSNRYCVEGMNYKKLLKVGGIFAALHIILGIFYLAIIIYIFF
;
A
#
# COMPACT_ATOMS: atom_id res chain seq x y z
N MET A 1 28.52 -20.01 20.16
CA MET A 1 27.51 -20.62 19.29
C MET A 1 26.33 -19.67 19.07
N LEU A 2 25.70 -19.12 20.11
CA LEU A 2 24.55 -18.18 19.99
C LEU A 2 24.89 -16.96 19.16
N PHE A 3 26.02 -16.28 19.37
CA PHE A 3 26.43 -15.11 18.60
C PHE A 3 26.58 -15.39 17.09
N ILE A 4 27.10 -16.56 16.72
CA ILE A 4 27.20 -16.97 15.30
C ILE A 4 25.80 -17.20 14.71
N LEU A 5 24.89 -17.79 15.46
CA LEU A 5 23.51 -17.99 15.06
C LEU A 5 22.78 -16.64 14.86
N GLN A 6 22.97 -15.69 15.78
CA GLN A 6 22.43 -14.32 15.63
C GLN A 6 22.92 -13.64 14.36
N LEU A 7 24.23 -13.68 14.09
CA LEU A 7 24.81 -13.13 12.86
C LEU A 7 24.26 -13.80 11.60
N PHE A 8 24.07 -15.13 11.64
CA PHE A 8 23.51 -15.85 10.52
C PHE A 8 22.03 -15.47 10.23
N VAL A 9 21.21 -15.34 11.26
CA VAL A 9 19.81 -14.94 11.12
C VAL A 9 19.71 -13.49 10.62
N ILE A 10 20.57 -12.57 11.11
CA ILE A 10 20.68 -11.20 10.59
C ILE A 10 21.10 -11.22 9.13
N PHE A 11 22.04 -12.07 8.75
CA PHE A 11 22.47 -12.20 7.35
C PHE A 11 21.32 -12.69 6.45
N CYS A 12 20.55 -13.69 6.87
CA CYS A 12 19.36 -14.16 6.15
C CYS A 12 18.35 -13.02 5.94
N PHE A 13 18.07 -12.23 6.97
CA PHE A 13 17.17 -11.08 6.86
C PHE A 13 17.74 -9.99 5.92
N SER A 14 19.04 -9.76 5.97
CA SER A 14 19.71 -8.80 5.07
C SER A 14 19.60 -9.23 3.60
N ILE A 15 19.62 -10.54 3.31
CA ILE A 15 19.38 -11.07 1.95
C ILE A 15 17.97 -10.69 1.47
N VAL A 16 16.96 -10.81 2.33
CA VAL A 16 15.58 -10.42 1.98
C VAL A 16 15.50 -8.94 1.64
N ILE A 17 16.10 -8.09 2.49
CA ILE A 17 16.14 -6.65 2.23
C ILE A 17 16.85 -6.34 0.91
N ILE A 18 18.01 -6.94 0.66
CA ILE A 18 18.79 -6.72 -0.59
C ILE A 18 18.00 -7.21 -1.81
N ALA A 19 17.25 -8.33 -1.68
CA ALA A 19 16.44 -8.85 -2.78
C ALA A 19 15.30 -7.90 -3.16
N LEU A 20 14.68 -7.23 -2.18
CA LEU A 20 13.65 -6.22 -2.42
C LEU A 20 14.17 -4.98 -3.17
N PHE A 21 15.46 -4.62 -2.99
CA PHE A 21 16.08 -3.52 -3.73
C PHE A 21 16.43 -3.84 -5.19
N ARG A 22 16.45 -5.12 -5.55
CA ARG A 22 16.83 -5.53 -6.90
C ARG A 22 15.59 -5.80 -7.74
N GLU A 23 15.15 -4.83 -8.52
CA GLU A 23 13.97 -4.91 -9.41
C GLU A 23 13.95 -6.13 -10.34
N LYS A 24 15.12 -6.66 -10.74
CA LYS A 24 15.26 -7.81 -11.64
C LYS A 24 15.31 -9.17 -10.93
N THR A 25 15.20 -9.21 -9.61
CA THR A 25 15.27 -10.47 -8.83
C THR A 25 13.89 -10.81 -8.28
N ASP A 26 13.52 -12.10 -8.37
CA ASP A 26 12.30 -12.57 -7.71
C ASP A 26 12.52 -12.56 -6.17
N PHE A 27 12.11 -11.46 -5.53
CA PHE A 27 12.26 -11.25 -4.09
C PHE A 27 11.62 -12.37 -3.27
N LEU A 28 10.56 -13.01 -3.79
CA LEU A 28 9.89 -14.13 -3.11
C LEU A 28 10.80 -15.33 -2.96
N THR A 29 11.46 -15.75 -4.03
CA THR A 29 12.40 -16.89 -4.00
C THR A 29 13.49 -16.67 -2.95
N TYR A 30 14.10 -15.48 -2.91
CA TYR A 30 15.14 -15.18 -1.92
C TYR A 30 14.59 -15.11 -0.49
N SER A 31 13.37 -14.59 -0.32
CA SER A 31 12.72 -14.52 1.00
C SER A 31 12.40 -15.91 1.54
N VAL A 32 11.89 -16.81 0.72
CA VAL A 32 11.59 -18.19 1.10
C VAL A 32 12.89 -18.94 1.42
N LEU A 33 13.95 -18.80 0.62
CA LEU A 33 15.24 -19.42 0.87
C LEU A 33 15.87 -18.91 2.19
N ALA A 34 15.86 -17.60 2.41
CA ALA A 34 16.38 -16.98 3.63
C ALA A 34 15.58 -17.41 4.86
N MET A 35 14.25 -17.48 4.74
CA MET A 35 13.36 -17.98 5.79
C MET A 35 13.70 -19.44 6.14
N LEU A 36 13.79 -20.34 5.15
CA LEU A 36 14.10 -21.75 5.36
C LEU A 36 15.48 -21.93 6.01
N ALA A 37 16.48 -21.19 5.54
CA ALA A 37 17.83 -21.22 6.11
C ALA A 37 17.84 -20.75 7.58
N ALA A 38 17.21 -19.61 7.87
CA ALA A 38 17.12 -19.07 9.23
C ALA A 38 16.30 -19.98 10.15
N ALA A 39 15.16 -20.49 9.70
CA ALA A 39 14.32 -21.40 10.48
C ALA A 39 15.06 -22.71 10.80
N THR A 40 15.73 -23.32 9.81
CA THR A 40 16.51 -24.55 10.01
C THR A 40 17.66 -24.31 10.99
N ALA A 41 18.43 -23.23 10.83
CA ALA A 41 19.52 -22.92 11.75
C ALA A 41 19.00 -22.64 13.16
N THR A 42 17.89 -21.92 13.30
CA THR A 42 17.27 -21.64 14.60
C THR A 42 16.75 -22.92 15.25
N PHE A 43 16.09 -23.80 14.50
CA PHE A 43 15.58 -25.07 14.96
C PHE A 43 16.72 -25.98 15.51
N LEU A 44 17.85 -26.06 14.79
CA LEU A 44 18.96 -26.94 15.12
C LEU A 44 19.87 -26.41 16.24
N PHE A 45 20.05 -25.08 16.32
CA PHE A 45 21.11 -24.47 17.13
C PHE A 45 20.58 -23.47 18.19
N SER A 46 19.27 -23.31 18.33
CA SER A 46 18.70 -22.47 19.40
C SER A 46 19.03 -23.03 20.77
N PRO A 47 19.32 -22.18 21.78
CA PRO A 47 19.54 -22.61 23.16
C PRO A 47 18.32 -23.30 23.79
N THR A 48 17.11 -22.92 23.34
CA THR A 48 15.85 -23.54 23.78
C THR A 48 15.30 -24.41 22.65
N PRO A 49 14.85 -25.64 22.96
CA PRO A 49 14.18 -26.48 21.96
C PRO A 49 12.97 -25.78 21.40
N ILE A 50 12.86 -25.79 20.09
CA ILE A 50 11.74 -25.16 19.37
C ILE A 50 10.99 -26.25 18.61
N SER A 51 9.68 -26.27 18.69
CA SER A 51 8.84 -27.18 17.90
C SER A 51 8.50 -26.60 16.54
N ILE A 52 8.18 -27.45 15.56
CA ILE A 52 7.68 -27.02 14.25
C ILE A 52 6.36 -26.26 14.40
N GLU A 53 5.56 -26.63 15.37
CA GLU A 53 4.28 -25.97 15.67
C GLU A 53 4.47 -24.50 16.04
N GLU A 54 5.55 -24.14 16.77
CA GLU A 54 5.85 -22.76 17.13
C GLU A 54 6.11 -21.89 15.89
N PHE A 55 6.77 -22.43 14.85
CA PHE A 55 6.97 -21.72 13.58
C PHE A 55 5.63 -21.48 12.86
N ILE A 56 4.73 -22.47 12.89
CA ILE A 56 3.41 -22.34 12.27
C ILE A 56 2.56 -21.32 13.02
N LEU A 57 2.61 -21.32 14.36
CA LEU A 57 1.89 -20.38 15.22
C LEU A 57 2.45 -18.95 15.18
N ALA A 58 3.71 -18.79 14.76
CA ALA A 58 4.31 -17.48 14.56
C ALA A 58 3.73 -16.72 13.35
N ILE A 59 3.10 -17.45 12.41
CA ILE A 59 2.45 -16.86 11.25
C ILE A 59 1.09 -16.29 11.67
N ASP A 60 0.85 -15.01 11.32
CA ASP A 60 -0.44 -14.38 11.50
C ASP A 60 -1.41 -14.81 10.38
N TRP A 61 -2.01 -16.00 10.56
CA TRP A 61 -2.95 -16.58 9.59
C TRP A 61 -4.15 -15.69 9.28
N PRO A 62 -4.76 -14.99 10.24
CA PRO A 62 -5.78 -13.99 9.97
C PRO A 62 -5.37 -12.96 8.92
N VAL A 63 -4.16 -12.43 9.00
CA VAL A 63 -3.61 -11.49 8.00
C VAL A 63 -3.46 -12.16 6.64
N ILE A 64 -2.88 -13.35 6.59
CA ILE A 64 -2.65 -14.07 5.32
C ILE A 64 -3.98 -14.33 4.60
N PHE A 65 -4.98 -14.86 5.30
CA PHE A 65 -6.30 -15.14 4.70
C PHE A 65 -7.04 -13.85 4.33
N PHE A 66 -6.88 -12.79 5.10
CA PHE A 66 -7.45 -11.49 4.76
C PHE A 66 -6.84 -10.92 3.48
N LEU A 67 -5.51 -10.98 3.32
CA LEU A 67 -4.81 -10.56 2.09
C LEU A 67 -5.30 -11.33 0.87
N ILE A 68 -5.36 -12.67 0.97
CA ILE A 68 -5.87 -13.50 -0.13
C ILE A 68 -7.31 -13.12 -0.48
N SER A 69 -8.13 -12.85 0.52
CA SER A 69 -9.53 -12.46 0.31
C SER A 69 -9.66 -11.11 -0.39
N ILE A 70 -8.88 -10.11 0.05
CA ILE A 70 -8.93 -8.76 -0.54
C ILE A 70 -8.40 -8.78 -1.98
N PHE A 71 -7.30 -9.49 -2.26
CA PHE A 71 -6.78 -9.62 -3.62
C PHE A 71 -7.78 -10.34 -4.54
N THR A 72 -8.49 -11.35 -4.02
CA THR A 72 -9.57 -11.99 -4.78
C THR A 72 -10.70 -11.01 -5.12
N ILE A 73 -11.09 -10.15 -4.17
CA ILE A 73 -12.10 -9.10 -4.41
C ILE A 73 -11.61 -8.11 -5.47
N VAL A 74 -10.35 -7.68 -5.38
CA VAL A 74 -9.74 -6.76 -6.36
C VAL A 74 -9.74 -7.38 -7.76
N VAL A 75 -9.27 -8.62 -7.91
CA VAL A 75 -9.30 -9.37 -9.19
C VAL A 75 -10.72 -9.44 -9.77
N ILE A 76 -11.74 -9.68 -8.94
CA ILE A 76 -13.13 -9.71 -9.40
C ILE A 76 -13.57 -8.33 -9.90
N LEU A 77 -13.26 -7.26 -9.16
CA LEU A 77 -13.62 -5.89 -9.54
C LEU A 77 -12.92 -5.43 -10.82
N GLU A 78 -11.65 -5.81 -11.00
CA GLU A 78 -10.88 -5.59 -12.22
C GLU A 78 -11.49 -6.34 -13.42
N GLU A 79 -11.80 -7.62 -13.29
CA GLU A 79 -12.46 -8.40 -14.35
C GLU A 79 -13.85 -7.87 -14.73
N GLN A 80 -14.55 -7.29 -13.76
CA GLN A 80 -15.84 -6.66 -14.01
C GLN A 80 -15.71 -5.21 -14.50
N LEU A 81 -14.47 -4.72 -14.69
CA LEU A 81 -14.14 -3.38 -15.18
C LEU A 81 -14.78 -2.25 -14.34
N ILE A 82 -14.98 -2.49 -13.03
CA ILE A 82 -15.69 -1.55 -12.16
C ILE A 82 -14.93 -0.23 -12.04
N PHE A 83 -13.63 -0.30 -11.87
CA PHE A 83 -12.76 0.89 -11.73
C PHE A 83 -12.70 1.68 -13.04
N GLN A 84 -12.61 0.98 -14.17
CA GLN A 84 -12.61 1.58 -15.50
C GLN A 84 -13.94 2.31 -15.79
N GLU A 85 -15.08 1.75 -15.36
CA GLU A 85 -16.38 2.41 -15.51
C GLU A 85 -16.50 3.66 -14.63
N VAL A 86 -16.02 3.59 -13.37
CA VAL A 86 -15.94 4.78 -12.48
C VAL A 86 -15.17 5.88 -13.19
N ALA A 87 -14.03 5.53 -13.68
CA ALA A 87 -13.10 6.39 -14.37
C ALA A 87 -13.68 6.99 -15.65
N SER A 88 -14.34 6.17 -16.49
CA SER A 88 -15.03 6.60 -17.72
C SER A 88 -16.15 7.59 -17.42
N ARG A 89 -16.95 7.36 -16.37
CA ARG A 89 -18.02 8.26 -15.96
C ARG A 89 -17.49 9.62 -15.51
N ILE A 90 -16.37 9.63 -14.77
CA ILE A 90 -15.70 10.87 -14.35
C ILE A 90 -15.25 11.65 -15.59
N THR A 91 -14.54 10.99 -16.50
CA THR A 91 -14.07 11.58 -17.75
C THR A 91 -15.21 12.18 -18.55
N LYS A 92 -16.28 11.41 -18.82
CA LYS A 92 -17.44 11.88 -19.59
C LYS A 92 -18.09 13.12 -18.96
N LYS A 93 -18.09 13.23 -17.63
CA LYS A 93 -18.74 14.32 -16.92
C LYS A 93 -17.88 15.58 -16.79
N PHE A 94 -16.55 15.42 -16.67
CA PHE A 94 -15.65 16.51 -16.30
C PHE A 94 -14.61 16.88 -17.36
N HIS A 95 -14.61 16.24 -18.54
CA HIS A 95 -13.64 16.47 -19.62
C HIS A 95 -13.61 17.93 -20.14
N THR A 96 -14.62 18.73 -19.88
CA THR A 96 -14.68 20.14 -20.33
C THR A 96 -13.99 21.11 -19.38
N ASN A 97 -13.63 20.69 -18.17
CA ASN A 97 -13.04 21.56 -17.15
C ASN A 97 -11.86 20.89 -16.46
N THR A 98 -10.66 21.22 -16.89
CA THR A 98 -9.39 20.66 -16.39
C THR A 98 -9.26 20.72 -14.88
N ARG A 99 -9.63 21.83 -14.25
CA ARG A 99 -9.51 21.99 -12.80
C ARG A 99 -10.48 21.08 -12.05
N ARG A 100 -11.73 20.96 -12.51
CA ARG A 100 -12.69 20.01 -11.92
C ARG A 100 -12.28 18.59 -12.15
N PHE A 101 -11.76 18.26 -13.33
CA PHE A 101 -11.23 16.93 -13.63
C PHE A 101 -10.09 16.57 -12.69
N PHE A 102 -9.10 17.48 -12.50
CA PHE A 102 -8.01 17.29 -11.56
C PHE A 102 -8.51 16.96 -10.14
N TRP A 103 -9.38 17.80 -9.58
CA TRP A 103 -9.88 17.60 -8.22
C TRP A 103 -10.66 16.28 -8.06
N VAL A 104 -11.57 16.00 -8.99
CA VAL A 104 -12.42 14.81 -8.91
C VAL A 104 -11.61 13.52 -9.07
N ILE A 105 -10.71 13.49 -10.06
CA ILE A 105 -9.93 12.28 -10.32
C ILE A 105 -8.94 12.00 -9.18
N CYS A 106 -8.23 13.01 -8.67
CA CYS A 106 -7.34 12.85 -7.54
C CYS A 106 -8.10 12.42 -6.26
N LEU A 107 -9.27 13.01 -5.97
CA LEU A 107 -10.06 12.59 -4.81
C LEU A 107 -10.58 11.16 -4.94
N ILE A 108 -11.05 10.75 -6.11
CA ILE A 108 -11.61 9.41 -6.29
C ILE A 108 -10.50 8.35 -6.29
N SER A 109 -9.36 8.61 -6.96
CA SER A 109 -8.20 7.70 -6.88
C SER A 109 -7.68 7.58 -5.44
N THR A 110 -7.60 8.70 -4.71
CA THR A 110 -7.21 8.71 -3.29
C THR A 110 -8.18 7.89 -2.43
N LEU A 111 -9.48 8.10 -2.59
CA LEU A 111 -10.47 7.30 -1.87
C LEU A 111 -10.42 5.82 -2.26
N SER A 112 -10.18 5.52 -3.53
CA SER A 112 -9.99 4.13 -3.98
C SER A 112 -8.76 3.50 -3.32
N ALA A 113 -7.64 4.20 -3.25
CA ALA A 113 -6.39 3.74 -2.63
C ALA A 113 -6.51 3.57 -1.11
N ALA A 114 -7.43 4.25 -0.45
CA ALA A 114 -7.69 4.00 0.97
C ALA A 114 -8.28 2.60 1.25
N PHE A 115 -8.79 1.91 0.24
CA PHE A 115 -9.46 0.60 0.40
C PHE A 115 -8.90 -0.50 -0.50
N ILE A 116 -8.10 -0.13 -1.48
CA ILE A 116 -7.51 -1.02 -2.48
C ILE A 116 -6.02 -0.73 -2.50
N GLU A 117 -5.24 -1.74 -2.78
CA GLU A 117 -3.79 -1.59 -2.91
C GLU A 117 -3.42 -0.45 -3.87
N ASP A 118 -2.48 0.34 -3.47
CA ASP A 118 -2.04 1.57 -4.14
C ASP A 118 -1.54 1.34 -5.58
N VAL A 119 -0.85 0.23 -5.83
CA VAL A 119 -0.37 -0.14 -7.17
C VAL A 119 -1.52 -0.42 -8.12
N SER A 120 -2.53 -1.20 -7.70
CA SER A 120 -3.71 -1.49 -8.51
C SER A 120 -4.46 -0.20 -8.89
N VAL A 121 -4.57 0.74 -7.95
CA VAL A 121 -5.17 2.05 -8.24
C VAL A 121 -4.34 2.83 -9.27
N ALA A 122 -3.01 2.83 -9.13
CA ALA A 122 -2.13 3.51 -10.08
C ALA A 122 -2.27 2.93 -11.50
N VAL A 123 -2.21 1.60 -11.65
CA VAL A 123 -2.36 0.90 -12.94
C VAL A 123 -3.67 1.26 -13.65
N ILE A 124 -4.78 1.39 -12.91
CA ILE A 124 -6.10 1.68 -13.49
C ILE A 124 -6.23 3.16 -13.86
N PHE A 125 -5.83 4.06 -12.97
CA PHE A 125 -6.13 5.48 -13.16
C PHE A 125 -5.11 6.20 -14.06
N ILE A 126 -3.85 5.75 -14.14
CA ILE A 126 -2.80 6.40 -14.93
C ILE A 126 -3.14 6.40 -16.43
N PRO A 127 -3.40 5.26 -17.08
CA PRO A 127 -3.75 5.23 -18.51
C PRO A 127 -4.95 6.12 -18.81
N MET A 128 -5.96 6.08 -17.95
CA MET A 128 -7.16 6.87 -18.12
C MET A 128 -6.90 8.39 -18.01
N ILE A 129 -6.08 8.81 -17.04
CA ILE A 129 -5.67 10.22 -16.90
C ILE A 129 -4.95 10.66 -18.18
N ILE A 130 -4.04 9.86 -18.71
CA ILE A 130 -3.25 10.16 -19.89
C ILE A 130 -4.18 10.30 -21.11
N MET A 131 -5.04 9.32 -21.38
CA MET A 131 -5.97 9.34 -22.51
C MET A 131 -6.98 10.47 -22.42
N THR A 132 -7.47 10.78 -21.22
CA THR A 132 -8.38 11.92 -21.04
C THR A 132 -7.65 13.23 -21.27
N SER A 133 -6.44 13.36 -20.78
CA SER A 133 -5.60 14.55 -20.97
C SER A 133 -5.27 14.77 -22.44
N GLU A 134 -5.05 13.70 -23.20
CA GLU A 134 -4.89 13.75 -24.65
C GLU A 134 -6.13 14.29 -25.35
N LYS A 135 -7.31 13.76 -25.04
CA LYS A 135 -8.58 14.26 -25.56
C LYS A 135 -8.83 15.73 -25.22
N MET A 136 -8.39 16.16 -24.04
CA MET A 136 -8.48 17.57 -23.59
C MET A 136 -7.32 18.44 -24.11
N LYS A 137 -6.31 17.85 -24.74
CA LYS A 137 -5.07 18.52 -25.18
C LYS A 137 -4.31 19.23 -24.05
N ILE A 138 -4.28 18.62 -22.87
CA ILE A 138 -3.61 19.15 -21.68
C ILE A 138 -2.48 18.24 -21.22
N ASN A 139 -1.46 18.81 -20.59
CA ASN A 139 -0.38 18.01 -20.03
C ASN A 139 -0.89 17.18 -18.83
N PRO A 140 -0.78 15.84 -18.83
CA PRO A 140 -1.23 14.98 -17.73
C PRO A 140 -0.37 15.05 -16.47
N THR A 141 0.87 15.52 -16.57
CA THR A 141 1.87 15.54 -15.47
C THR A 141 1.34 16.10 -14.15
N PRO A 142 0.64 17.25 -14.10
CA PRO A 142 0.10 17.78 -12.85
C PRO A 142 -0.92 16.86 -12.18
N ILE A 143 -1.72 16.17 -13.00
CA ILE A 143 -2.77 15.27 -12.53
C ILE A 143 -2.15 13.97 -12.00
N LEU A 144 -1.16 13.43 -12.71
CA LEU A 144 -0.39 12.26 -12.30
C LEU A 144 0.35 12.51 -10.98
N LEU A 145 1.01 13.67 -10.84
CA LEU A 145 1.65 14.06 -9.58
C LEU A 145 0.64 14.17 -8.42
N GLY A 146 -0.53 14.76 -8.67
CA GLY A 146 -1.59 14.87 -7.66
C GLY A 146 -2.10 13.51 -7.24
N MET A 147 -2.35 12.64 -8.19
CA MET A 147 -2.83 11.29 -7.94
C MET A 147 -1.82 10.46 -7.13
N THR A 148 -0.56 10.36 -7.59
CA THR A 148 0.42 9.47 -6.97
C THR A 148 0.79 9.91 -5.54
N ILE A 149 0.95 11.23 -5.29
CA ILE A 149 1.19 11.76 -3.94
C ILE A 149 0.01 11.49 -3.01
N CYS A 150 -1.22 11.62 -3.50
CA CYS A 150 -2.42 11.40 -2.70
C CYS A 150 -2.73 9.91 -2.49
N ILE A 151 -2.33 9.01 -3.39
CA ILE A 151 -2.45 7.56 -3.21
C ILE A 151 -1.64 7.12 -1.97
N ASN A 152 -0.38 7.52 -1.85
CA ASN A 152 0.45 7.22 -0.67
C ASN A 152 -0.12 7.81 0.63
N LEU A 153 -0.73 9.00 0.54
CA LEU A 153 -1.42 9.60 1.69
C LEU A 153 -2.68 8.82 2.06
N ALA A 154 -3.40 8.25 1.09
CA ALA A 154 -4.61 7.47 1.30
C ALA A 154 -4.37 6.22 2.16
N ALA A 155 -3.19 5.62 2.04
CA ALA A 155 -2.79 4.48 2.85
C ALA A 155 -2.87 4.77 4.37
N THR A 156 -2.80 6.03 4.81
CA THR A 156 -2.93 6.36 6.23
C THR A 156 -4.35 6.22 6.79
N LEU A 157 -5.39 6.24 5.96
CA LEU A 157 -6.78 6.33 6.39
C LEU A 157 -7.36 5.02 6.93
N THR A 158 -6.95 3.89 6.36
CA THR A 158 -7.53 2.58 6.70
C THR A 158 -6.45 1.53 6.95
N PRO A 159 -6.78 0.47 7.69
CA PRO A 159 -5.86 -0.67 7.81
C PRO A 159 -5.67 -1.44 6.50
N PHE A 160 -6.53 -1.24 5.50
CA PHE A 160 -6.56 -2.06 4.26
C PHE A 160 -5.91 -1.35 3.06
N GLY A 161 -5.72 -0.03 3.14
CA GLY A 161 -5.13 0.76 2.05
C GLY A 161 -3.68 0.40 1.74
N SER A 162 -3.03 -0.39 2.60
CA SER A 162 -1.67 -0.85 2.37
C SER A 162 -1.35 -2.10 3.18
N ALA A 163 -0.47 -2.93 2.66
CA ALA A 163 -0.03 -4.17 3.28
C ALA A 163 0.63 -3.95 4.66
N GLN A 164 1.42 -2.89 4.81
CA GLN A 164 2.05 -2.52 6.09
C GLN A 164 1.02 -2.17 7.17
N ASN A 165 -0.06 -1.50 6.82
CA ASN A 165 -1.11 -1.16 7.79
C ASN A 165 -1.88 -2.39 8.26
N ILE A 166 -2.08 -3.39 7.40
CA ILE A 166 -2.69 -4.67 7.78
C ILE A 166 -1.83 -5.34 8.85
N LEU A 167 -0.50 -5.35 8.68
CA LEU A 167 0.43 -5.91 9.67
C LEU A 167 0.35 -5.17 11.01
N ILE A 168 0.38 -3.83 10.98
CA ILE A 168 0.28 -3.00 12.19
C ILE A 168 -1.07 -3.24 12.87
N ALA A 169 -2.16 -3.20 12.10
CA ALA A 169 -3.50 -3.40 12.63
C ALA A 169 -3.66 -4.76 13.30
N SER A 170 -3.17 -5.83 12.69
CA SER A 170 -3.21 -7.17 13.27
C SER A 170 -2.35 -7.24 14.54
N ARG A 171 -1.10 -6.78 14.48
CA ARG A 171 -0.17 -6.92 15.60
C ARG A 171 -0.56 -6.15 16.83
N PHE A 172 -1.19 -4.98 16.66
CA PHE A 172 -1.65 -4.12 17.76
C PHE A 172 -3.17 -4.18 17.95
N THR A 173 -3.86 -5.11 17.30
CA THR A 173 -5.33 -5.31 17.39
C THR A 173 -6.13 -4.04 17.10
N LEU A 174 -5.66 -3.24 16.11
CA LEU A 174 -6.32 -1.99 15.74
C LEU A 174 -7.52 -2.26 14.83
N THR A 175 -8.64 -1.65 15.18
CA THR A 175 -9.86 -1.74 14.37
C THR A 175 -9.90 -0.66 13.29
N THR A 176 -10.74 -0.86 12.27
CA THR A 176 -11.03 0.19 11.27
C THR A 176 -11.52 1.49 11.94
N THR A 177 -12.32 1.35 12.99
CA THR A 177 -12.83 2.50 13.77
C THR A 177 -11.69 3.28 14.41
N TRP A 178 -10.64 2.59 14.90
CA TRP A 178 -9.46 3.24 15.45
C TRP A 178 -8.74 4.10 14.40
N PHE A 179 -8.53 3.54 13.19
CA PHE A 179 -7.91 4.29 12.08
C PHE A 179 -8.72 5.55 11.74
N PHE A 180 -10.03 5.43 11.60
CA PHE A 180 -10.88 6.59 11.33
C PHE A 180 -10.84 7.61 12.47
N ALA A 181 -10.93 7.17 13.71
CA ALA A 181 -10.91 8.09 14.87
C ALA A 181 -9.58 8.85 15.01
N CYS A 182 -8.45 8.14 14.76
CA CYS A 182 -7.12 8.69 15.01
C CYS A 182 -6.48 9.35 13.77
N LEU A 183 -6.89 9.02 12.54
CA LEU A 183 -6.15 9.44 11.34
C LEU A 183 -7.00 10.19 10.31
N SER A 184 -8.35 10.14 10.39
CA SER A 184 -9.20 10.79 9.39
C SER A 184 -9.04 12.30 9.31
N ILE A 185 -8.89 12.97 10.44
CA ILE A 185 -8.69 14.43 10.48
C ILE A 185 -7.39 14.80 9.79
N TYR A 186 -6.31 14.09 10.12
CA TYR A 186 -5.00 14.26 9.48
C TYR A 186 -5.11 14.03 7.97
N PHE A 187 -5.70 12.90 7.56
CA PHE A 187 -5.88 12.54 6.16
C PHE A 187 -6.65 13.59 5.35
N ILE A 188 -7.79 14.06 5.86
CA ILE A 188 -8.61 15.07 5.20
C ILE A 188 -7.85 16.38 5.02
N LEU A 189 -7.19 16.86 6.09
CA LEU A 189 -6.42 18.10 6.05
C LEU A 189 -5.24 18.01 5.11
N ALA A 190 -4.46 16.93 5.18
CA ALA A 190 -3.29 16.71 4.34
C ALA A 190 -3.68 16.55 2.87
N THR A 191 -4.71 15.77 2.54
CA THR A 191 -5.20 15.60 1.16
C THR A 191 -5.70 16.92 0.59
N PHE A 192 -6.53 17.64 1.34
CA PHE A 192 -7.06 18.93 0.87
C PHE A 192 -5.94 19.94 0.63
N LEU A 193 -4.98 20.06 1.57
CA LEU A 193 -3.85 20.96 1.42
C LEU A 193 -2.97 20.58 0.23
N THR A 194 -2.71 19.29 0.05
CA THR A 194 -1.93 18.77 -1.09
C THR A 194 -2.57 19.16 -2.42
N LEU A 195 -3.85 18.88 -2.59
CA LEU A 195 -4.57 19.19 -3.84
C LEU A 195 -4.67 20.69 -4.08
N LEU A 196 -4.86 21.48 -3.01
CA LEU A 196 -4.91 22.95 -3.12
C LEU A 196 -3.56 23.52 -3.57
N LEU A 197 -2.46 23.05 -2.98
CA LEU A 197 -1.11 23.52 -3.34
C LEU A 197 -0.71 23.08 -4.75
N LEU A 198 -1.04 21.85 -5.14
CA LEU A 198 -0.79 21.33 -6.49
C LEU A 198 -1.62 22.09 -7.54
N ASP A 199 -2.89 22.39 -7.26
CA ASP A 199 -3.75 23.18 -8.13
C ASP A 199 -3.17 24.60 -8.32
N TYR A 200 -2.74 25.22 -7.22
CA TYR A 200 -2.24 26.60 -7.26
C TYR A 200 -0.87 26.72 -7.93
N PHE A 201 0.10 25.88 -7.55
CA PHE A 201 1.51 26.01 -7.97
C PHE A 201 1.83 25.26 -9.27
N ILE A 202 1.20 24.12 -9.52
CA ILE A 202 1.54 23.23 -10.63
C ILE A 202 0.48 23.26 -11.72
N LEU A 203 -0.78 22.95 -11.40
CA LEU A 203 -1.84 22.85 -12.40
C LEU A 203 -2.07 24.18 -13.13
N LYS A 204 -2.17 25.29 -12.40
CA LYS A 204 -2.40 26.63 -12.97
C LYS A 204 -1.30 27.04 -13.96
N LYS A 205 -0.07 26.62 -13.73
CA LYS A 205 1.06 26.90 -14.62
C LYS A 205 0.98 26.10 -15.92
N HIS A 206 0.58 24.82 -15.85
CA HIS A 206 0.57 23.89 -16.99
C HIS A 206 -0.76 23.86 -17.75
N MET A 207 -1.80 24.55 -17.28
CA MET A 207 -3.13 24.60 -17.97
C MET A 207 -3.08 25.23 -19.39
N LYS A 208 -2.02 25.95 -19.74
CA LYS A 208 -1.86 26.60 -21.04
C LYS A 208 -0.96 25.83 -22.02
N GLU A 209 -0.36 24.74 -21.56
CA GLU A 209 0.52 23.92 -22.37
C GLU A 209 -0.34 22.92 -23.17
N ILE A 210 -0.31 23.05 -24.50
CA ILE A 210 -0.94 22.06 -25.39
C ILE A 210 0.00 20.86 -25.41
N TRP A 211 -0.53 19.71 -25.03
CA TRP A 211 0.18 18.45 -25.05
C TRP A 211 -0.36 17.52 -26.13
N THR A 212 0.55 16.97 -26.93
CA THR A 212 0.26 15.90 -27.90
C THR A 212 1.31 14.79 -27.69
N PRO A 213 0.90 13.55 -27.58
CA PRO A 213 1.86 12.44 -27.43
C PRO A 213 2.74 12.35 -28.68
N HIS A 214 4.03 12.27 -28.50
CA HIS A 214 5.02 12.12 -29.60
C HIS A 214 5.64 10.70 -29.60
N CYS A 215 4.91 9.69 -29.22
CA CYS A 215 5.36 8.31 -29.36
C CYS A 215 5.01 7.76 -30.72
N THR A 216 6.04 7.38 -31.49
CA THR A 216 5.92 6.65 -32.75
C THR A 216 5.89 5.11 -32.57
N ASP A 217 6.23 4.62 -31.38
CA ASP A 217 6.40 3.18 -31.13
C ASP A 217 5.50 2.66 -29.99
N TYR A 218 4.23 2.40 -30.32
CA TYR A 218 3.30 1.65 -29.45
C TYR A 218 3.52 0.12 -29.49
N ASN A 219 4.61 -0.38 -30.11
CA ASN A 219 4.71 -1.76 -30.55
C ASN A 219 5.75 -2.64 -29.82
N GLU A 220 6.34 -2.25 -28.70
CA GLU A 220 7.12 -3.20 -27.92
C GLU A 220 6.27 -3.80 -26.79
N PRO A 221 6.00 -5.12 -26.82
CA PRO A 221 5.34 -5.80 -25.71
C PRO A 221 6.27 -5.83 -24.50
N LEU A 222 5.76 -5.41 -23.35
CA LEU A 222 6.43 -5.60 -22.05
C LEU A 222 6.58 -7.10 -21.77
N GLU A 223 7.79 -7.53 -21.36
CA GLU A 223 8.07 -8.86 -20.79
C GLU A 223 7.42 -9.07 -19.40
N THR A 224 6.37 -8.39 -19.06
CA THR A 224 5.50 -8.71 -17.91
C THR A 224 4.25 -9.38 -18.46
N GLU A 225 4.19 -10.69 -18.34
CA GLU A 225 3.21 -11.63 -18.92
C GLU A 225 1.73 -11.38 -18.56
N HIS A 226 1.35 -10.24 -17.99
CA HIS A 226 -0.03 -9.99 -17.54
C HIS A 226 -0.64 -8.63 -17.91
N ILE A 227 0.03 -7.80 -18.73
CA ILE A 227 -0.56 -6.56 -19.25
C ILE A 227 -0.72 -6.70 -20.76
N GLU A 228 -1.57 -7.63 -21.17
CA GLU A 228 -1.92 -7.85 -22.57
C GLU A 228 -2.90 -6.78 -23.08
N GLU A 229 -2.94 -6.62 -24.41
CA GLU A 229 -3.82 -5.83 -25.31
C GLU A 229 -5.22 -5.45 -24.80
N HIS A 230 -5.66 -5.94 -23.67
CA HIS A 230 -6.94 -5.64 -23.05
C HIS A 230 -7.07 -4.17 -22.60
N GLU A 231 -5.98 -3.45 -22.33
CA GLU A 231 -6.07 -2.10 -21.77
C GLU A 231 -6.57 -1.04 -22.76
N LEU A 232 -6.28 -1.18 -24.04
CA LEU A 232 -6.71 -0.23 -25.09
C LEU A 232 -8.16 -0.43 -25.55
N ILE A 233 -8.69 -1.65 -25.45
CA ILE A 233 -10.05 -2.01 -25.86
C ILE A 233 -11.08 -1.61 -24.79
N ILE A 234 -10.67 -1.45 -23.54
CA ILE A 234 -11.53 -1.31 -22.36
C ILE A 234 -12.29 0.03 -22.31
N LEU A 235 -11.85 1.06 -23.01
CA LEU A 235 -12.51 2.39 -22.93
C LEU A 235 -13.73 2.57 -23.85
N GLU A 236 -13.98 1.65 -24.76
CA GLU A 236 -15.14 1.69 -25.65
C GLU A 236 -16.29 0.75 -25.24
N GLU A 237 -16.03 -0.30 -24.47
CA GLU A 237 -17.08 -1.17 -23.97
C GLU A 237 -17.83 -0.56 -22.79
N SER A 238 -19.08 -0.20 -23.02
CA SER A 238 -19.99 0.20 -21.95
C SER A 238 -20.36 -1.01 -21.08
N ILE A 239 -19.95 -1.01 -19.82
CA ILE A 239 -20.32 -2.06 -18.86
C ILE A 239 -21.84 -2.06 -18.67
N ASN A 240 -22.40 -3.26 -18.49
CA ASN A 240 -23.81 -3.39 -18.15
C ASN A 240 -24.08 -2.66 -16.82
N PRO A 241 -24.94 -1.62 -16.79
CA PRO A 241 -25.19 -0.85 -15.58
C PRO A 241 -25.62 -1.69 -14.38
N LYS A 242 -26.31 -2.83 -14.62
CA LYS A 242 -26.74 -3.74 -13.55
C LYS A 242 -25.52 -4.41 -12.86
N VAL A 243 -24.48 -4.77 -13.62
CA VAL A 243 -23.23 -5.35 -13.07
C VAL A 243 -22.50 -4.30 -12.26
N PHE A 244 -22.38 -3.08 -12.79
CA PHE A 244 -21.74 -1.97 -12.10
C PHE A 244 -22.39 -1.68 -10.73
N TYR A 245 -23.70 -1.39 -10.72
CA TYR A 245 -24.39 -1.05 -9.46
C TYR A 245 -24.45 -2.20 -8.46
N ARG A 246 -24.51 -3.44 -8.93
CA ARG A 246 -24.46 -4.64 -8.08
C ARG A 246 -23.10 -4.74 -7.38
N ASN A 247 -21.99 -4.60 -8.10
CA ASN A 247 -20.65 -4.65 -7.50
C ASN A 247 -20.37 -3.43 -6.60
N LEU A 248 -20.82 -2.25 -6.99
CA LEU A 248 -20.73 -1.06 -6.15
C LEU A 248 -21.52 -1.23 -4.84
N GLY A 249 -22.72 -1.80 -4.90
CA GLY A 249 -23.51 -2.13 -3.70
C GLY A 249 -22.82 -3.16 -2.81
N ALA A 250 -22.22 -4.21 -3.41
CA ALA A 250 -21.45 -5.19 -2.66
C ALA A 250 -20.21 -4.57 -2.00
N LEU A 251 -19.54 -3.64 -2.68
CA LEU A 251 -18.38 -2.92 -2.12
C LEU A 251 -18.80 -2.07 -0.91
N ILE A 252 -19.94 -1.39 -0.99
CA ILE A 252 -20.48 -0.63 0.14
C ILE A 252 -20.81 -1.58 1.32
N ILE A 253 -21.43 -2.71 1.05
CA ILE A 253 -21.75 -3.74 2.08
C ILE A 253 -20.44 -4.23 2.71
N PHE A 254 -19.43 -4.54 1.92
CA PHE A 254 -18.13 -4.97 2.41
C PHE A 254 -17.47 -3.92 3.32
N PHE A 255 -17.51 -2.64 2.96
CA PHE A 255 -17.00 -1.57 3.83
C PHE A 255 -17.79 -1.43 5.13
N ILE A 256 -19.11 -1.56 5.08
CA ILE A 256 -19.94 -1.57 6.27
C ILE A 256 -19.55 -2.75 7.18
N MET A 257 -19.32 -3.93 6.61
CA MET A 257 -18.86 -5.11 7.37
C MET A 257 -17.50 -4.86 8.02
N LEU A 258 -16.54 -4.21 7.32
CA LEU A 258 -15.23 -3.84 7.86
C LEU A 258 -15.29 -2.87 9.04
N ILE A 259 -16.33 -2.04 9.12
CA ILE A 259 -16.55 -1.10 10.22
C ILE A 259 -17.24 -1.79 11.42
N ILE A 260 -18.22 -2.65 11.14
CA ILE A 260 -19.09 -3.23 12.19
C ILE A 260 -18.44 -4.48 12.82
N ILE A 261 -17.77 -5.31 12.01
CA ILE A 261 -17.22 -6.60 12.46
C ILE A 261 -15.75 -6.42 12.81
N PRO A 262 -15.34 -6.58 14.08
CA PRO A 262 -13.94 -6.38 14.47
C PRO A 262 -12.96 -7.41 13.90
N ASN A 263 -13.45 -8.60 13.54
CA ASN A 263 -12.59 -9.70 13.06
C ASN A 263 -12.37 -9.60 11.56
N ILE A 264 -11.16 -9.15 11.17
CA ILE A 264 -10.77 -8.95 9.76
C ILE A 264 -10.82 -10.23 8.93
N LEU A 265 -10.48 -11.39 9.52
CA LEU A 265 -10.52 -12.69 8.84
C LEU A 265 -11.93 -13.02 8.35
N PHE A 266 -12.92 -12.93 9.26
CA PHE A 266 -14.31 -13.22 8.89
C PHE A 266 -14.85 -12.24 7.86
N VAL A 267 -14.54 -10.96 8.00
CA VAL A 267 -14.96 -9.94 7.03
C VAL A 267 -14.34 -10.20 5.66
N GLY A 268 -13.03 -10.50 5.61
CA GLY A 268 -12.35 -10.84 4.36
C GLY A 268 -13.00 -12.03 3.65
N LEU A 269 -13.17 -13.14 4.36
CA LEU A 269 -13.76 -14.36 3.80
C LEU A 269 -15.23 -14.16 3.37
N LEU A 270 -16.05 -13.50 4.19
CA LEU A 270 -17.45 -13.21 3.84
C LEU A 270 -17.55 -12.26 2.64
N GLY A 271 -16.70 -11.21 2.61
CA GLY A 271 -16.62 -10.31 1.48
C GLY A 271 -16.22 -11.03 0.19
N MET A 272 -15.16 -11.82 0.24
CA MET A 272 -14.71 -12.64 -0.90
C MET A 272 -15.83 -13.53 -1.42
N LEU A 273 -16.51 -14.26 -0.54
CA LEU A 273 -17.63 -15.10 -0.93
C LEU A 273 -18.78 -14.29 -1.53
N LEU A 274 -19.14 -13.16 -0.94
CA LEU A 274 -20.15 -12.25 -1.48
C LEU A 274 -19.83 -11.90 -2.94
N PHE A 275 -18.60 -11.44 -3.23
CA PHE A 275 -18.20 -11.05 -4.57
C PHE A 275 -18.18 -12.23 -5.55
N ILE A 276 -17.75 -13.42 -5.13
CA ILE A 276 -17.77 -14.63 -5.97
C ILE A 276 -19.22 -15.03 -6.30
N PHE A 277 -20.14 -15.00 -5.34
CA PHE A 277 -21.54 -15.37 -5.56
C PHE A 277 -22.28 -14.40 -6.47
N ILE A 278 -22.03 -13.09 -6.35
CA ILE A 278 -22.69 -12.09 -7.21
C ILE A 278 -22.08 -12.03 -8.61
N ASN A 279 -20.85 -12.56 -8.83
CA ASN A 279 -20.18 -12.58 -10.12
C ASN A 279 -19.96 -14.02 -10.62
N PRO A 280 -21.06 -14.81 -10.84
CA PRO A 280 -20.95 -16.18 -11.28
C PRO A 280 -20.45 -16.27 -12.72
N ARG A 281 -19.52 -17.20 -12.98
CA ARG A 281 -18.97 -17.46 -14.32
C ARG A 281 -19.80 -18.47 -15.10
N ARG A 282 -19.74 -18.35 -16.43
CA ARG A 282 -20.27 -19.40 -17.33
C ARG A 282 -19.30 -20.57 -17.33
N SER A 283 -19.77 -21.72 -16.86
CA SER A 283 -19.08 -23.01 -17.03
C SER A 283 -19.12 -23.45 -18.50
N GLU A 284 -18.23 -24.36 -18.89
CA GLU A 284 -18.26 -25.03 -20.21
C GLU A 284 -19.63 -25.60 -20.55
N SER A 285 -20.42 -25.99 -19.56
CA SER A 285 -21.81 -26.44 -19.71
C SER A 285 -22.83 -25.32 -19.95
N GLY A 286 -22.39 -24.06 -20.14
CA GLY A 286 -23.25 -22.88 -20.35
C GLY A 286 -24.00 -22.37 -19.11
N LYS A 287 -23.97 -23.08 -17.99
CA LYS A 287 -24.60 -22.66 -16.72
C LYS A 287 -23.67 -21.69 -15.94
N LYS A 288 -24.27 -20.64 -15.38
CA LYS A 288 -23.55 -19.72 -14.48
C LYS A 288 -23.38 -20.39 -13.12
N LYS A 289 -22.13 -20.52 -12.64
CA LYS A 289 -21.79 -21.03 -11.31
C LYS A 289 -20.75 -20.13 -10.62
N PRO A 290 -20.83 -19.96 -9.30
CA PRO A 290 -19.74 -19.39 -8.52
C PRO A 290 -18.49 -20.28 -8.68
N ASP A 291 -17.33 -19.68 -8.97
CA ASP A 291 -16.09 -20.42 -9.19
C ASP A 291 -14.93 -19.74 -8.46
N ILE A 292 -14.65 -20.23 -7.24
CA ILE A 292 -13.56 -19.74 -6.40
C ILE A 292 -12.19 -20.08 -7.00
N SER A 293 -12.05 -21.29 -7.57
CA SER A 293 -10.78 -21.78 -8.11
C SER A 293 -10.30 -20.94 -9.30
N TYR A 294 -11.25 -20.44 -10.09
CA TYR A 294 -10.94 -19.56 -11.18
C TYR A 294 -10.30 -18.25 -10.73
N TYR A 295 -10.93 -17.58 -9.73
CA TYR A 295 -10.40 -16.31 -9.21
C TYR A 295 -9.08 -16.51 -8.49
N PHE A 296 -8.93 -17.60 -7.72
CA PHE A 296 -7.67 -17.91 -7.04
C PHE A 296 -6.47 -18.09 -7.98
N LYS A 297 -6.69 -18.61 -9.18
CA LYS A 297 -5.61 -18.72 -10.19
C LYS A 297 -5.07 -17.37 -10.65
N LYS A 298 -5.83 -16.30 -10.46
CA LYS A 298 -5.45 -14.93 -10.87
C LYS A 298 -4.92 -14.08 -9.73
N VAL A 299 -5.09 -14.54 -8.50
CA VAL A 299 -4.56 -13.82 -7.32
C VAL A 299 -3.04 -13.92 -7.33
N ASP A 300 -2.38 -12.79 -7.11
CA ASP A 300 -0.94 -12.78 -6.86
C ASP A 300 -0.65 -13.22 -5.42
N PHE A 301 -0.12 -14.44 -5.29
CA PHE A 301 0.27 -15.01 -4.02
C PHE A 301 1.68 -14.58 -3.56
N LYS A 302 2.42 -13.78 -4.33
CA LYS A 302 3.78 -13.36 -3.95
C LYS A 302 3.79 -12.65 -2.61
N LEU A 303 2.87 -11.70 -2.41
CA LEU A 303 2.82 -10.93 -1.18
C LEU A 303 2.38 -11.77 0.05
N PRO A 304 1.33 -12.61 0.02
CA PRO A 304 1.02 -13.53 1.11
C PRO A 304 2.18 -14.45 1.52
N PHE A 305 2.87 -15.07 0.57
CA PHE A 305 4.03 -15.91 0.87
C PHE A 305 5.24 -15.13 1.38
N PHE A 306 5.43 -13.93 0.89
CA PHE A 306 6.44 -13.02 1.43
C PHE A 306 6.18 -12.70 2.92
N PHE A 307 4.94 -12.42 3.30
CA PHE A 307 4.58 -12.20 4.70
C PHE A 307 4.79 -13.44 5.57
N ILE A 308 4.45 -14.63 5.09
CA ILE A 308 4.77 -15.88 5.79
C ILE A 308 6.27 -15.95 6.07
N SER A 309 7.10 -15.65 5.07
CA SER A 309 8.56 -15.65 5.24
C SER A 309 9.02 -14.63 6.28
N LEU A 310 8.44 -13.42 6.27
CA LEU A 310 8.78 -12.38 7.26
C LEU A 310 8.36 -12.76 8.68
N PHE A 311 7.16 -13.31 8.88
CA PHE A 311 6.71 -13.74 10.21
C PHE A 311 7.67 -14.77 10.82
N ILE A 312 8.09 -15.76 10.02
CA ILE A 312 9.04 -16.80 10.47
C ILE A 312 10.42 -16.19 10.76
N LEU A 313 10.90 -15.26 9.93
CA LEU A 313 12.18 -14.58 10.18
C LEU A 313 12.17 -13.75 11.46
N VAL A 314 11.07 -13.02 11.74
CA VAL A 314 10.91 -12.27 13.00
C VAL A 314 10.82 -13.20 14.18
N PHE A 315 10.15 -14.33 14.06
CA PHE A 315 10.14 -15.36 15.08
C PHE A 315 11.57 -15.91 15.36
N CYS A 316 12.36 -16.14 14.32
CA CYS A 316 13.78 -16.51 14.50
C CYS A 316 14.56 -15.42 15.24
N PHE A 317 14.34 -14.13 14.94
CA PHE A 317 14.96 -13.01 15.67
C PHE A 317 14.65 -13.03 17.15
N ASP A 318 13.40 -13.31 17.50
CA ASP A 318 12.95 -13.42 18.89
C ASP A 318 13.64 -14.60 19.60
N LYS A 319 13.60 -15.79 19.00
CA LYS A 319 14.16 -17.01 19.59
C LYS A 319 15.68 -16.99 19.77
N VAL A 320 16.40 -16.30 18.91
CA VAL A 320 17.86 -16.14 19.07
C VAL A 320 18.25 -14.92 19.93
N GLY A 321 17.26 -14.18 20.48
CA GLY A 321 17.46 -13.07 21.40
C GLY A 321 17.92 -11.76 20.74
N ILE A 322 17.77 -11.60 19.42
CA ILE A 322 18.08 -10.35 18.72
C ILE A 322 17.11 -9.27 19.15
N ILE A 323 15.81 -9.59 19.33
CA ILE A 323 14.80 -8.63 19.80
C ILE A 323 15.18 -8.08 21.19
N ALA A 324 15.68 -8.91 22.10
CA ALA A 324 16.13 -8.48 23.42
C ALA A 324 17.34 -7.52 23.35
N ILE A 325 18.24 -7.70 22.38
CA ILE A 325 19.36 -6.76 22.13
C ILE A 325 18.79 -5.42 21.64
N ILE A 326 17.87 -5.45 20.68
CA ILE A 326 17.19 -4.23 20.20
C ILE A 326 16.48 -3.52 21.35
N GLU A 327 15.77 -4.28 22.22
CA GLU A 327 15.08 -3.75 23.40
C GLU A 327 16.03 -2.97 24.31
N SER A 328 17.13 -3.61 24.71
CA SER A 328 18.11 -2.96 25.60
C SER A 328 18.69 -1.67 25.02
N PHE A 329 18.88 -1.64 23.72
CA PHE A 329 19.37 -0.46 23.01
C PHE A 329 18.28 0.64 22.91
N VAL A 330 17.06 0.28 22.51
CA VAL A 330 15.93 1.23 22.34
C VAL A 330 15.58 1.89 23.68
N VAL A 331 15.46 1.12 24.77
CA VAL A 331 15.14 1.65 26.11
C VAL A 331 16.24 2.62 26.60
N ARG A 332 17.51 2.33 26.25
CA ARG A 332 18.64 3.19 26.65
C ARG A 332 18.65 4.55 25.94
N ILE A 333 18.26 4.60 24.66
CA ILE A 333 18.34 5.81 23.85
C ILE A 333 16.98 6.53 23.71
N ALA A 334 15.88 5.88 24.09
CA ALA A 334 14.54 6.43 23.96
C ALA A 334 14.42 7.70 24.83
N PRO A 335 13.97 8.83 24.26
CA PRO A 335 13.67 10.00 25.05
C PRO A 335 12.57 9.70 26.07
N THR A 336 12.68 10.26 27.27
CA THR A 336 11.63 10.18 28.29
C THR A 336 10.40 11.00 27.94
N ASN A 337 10.57 12.02 27.09
CA ASN A 337 9.47 12.85 26.60
C ASN A 337 8.73 12.15 25.46
N LEU A 338 7.44 11.87 25.68
CA LEU A 338 6.58 11.17 24.72
C LEU A 338 6.51 11.86 23.35
N PHE A 339 6.40 13.19 23.32
CA PHE A 339 6.33 13.94 22.06
C PHE A 339 7.63 13.80 21.27
N LEU A 340 8.79 13.97 21.91
CA LEU A 340 10.08 13.83 21.24
C LEU A 340 10.29 12.39 20.73
N LEU A 341 9.84 11.39 21.48
CA LEU A 341 9.89 9.99 21.08
C LEU A 341 9.02 9.74 19.83
N CYS A 342 7.79 10.25 19.81
CA CYS A 342 6.89 10.14 18.65
C CYS A 342 7.47 10.83 17.42
N VAL A 343 8.06 12.02 17.58
CA VAL A 343 8.72 12.74 16.47
C VAL A 343 9.92 11.94 15.95
N LEU A 344 10.72 11.34 16.84
CA LEU A 344 11.84 10.49 16.45
C LEU A 344 11.38 9.27 15.64
N ILE A 345 10.32 8.58 16.10
CA ILE A 345 9.74 7.44 15.40
C ILE A 345 9.21 7.86 14.03
N LEU A 346 8.45 8.95 13.96
CA LEU A 346 7.92 9.50 12.72
C LEU A 346 9.04 9.77 11.69
N ILE A 347 10.11 10.45 12.12
CA ILE A 347 11.21 10.82 11.23
C ILE A 347 12.02 9.58 10.82
N LEU A 348 12.40 8.71 11.77
CA LEU A 348 13.21 7.53 11.45
C LEU A 348 12.46 6.55 10.55
N SER A 349 11.18 6.27 10.85
CA SER A 349 10.39 5.39 9.99
C SER A 349 10.17 6.00 8.60
N SER A 350 9.98 7.33 8.49
CA SER A 350 9.87 8.01 7.20
C SER A 350 11.16 7.96 6.39
N ILE A 351 12.31 8.19 7.01
CA ILE A 351 13.60 8.11 6.32
C ILE A 351 13.83 6.70 5.81
N LEU A 352 13.63 5.69 6.66
CA LEU A 352 13.82 4.31 6.24
C LEU A 352 12.84 3.90 5.15
N SER A 353 11.57 4.29 5.26
CA SER A 353 10.54 4.03 4.25
C SER A 353 10.80 4.75 2.92
N ALA A 354 11.56 5.84 2.91
CA ALA A 354 11.97 6.48 1.66
C ALA A 354 12.97 5.63 0.85
N PHE A 355 13.81 4.85 1.53
CA PHE A 355 14.84 4.02 0.89
C PHE A 355 14.43 2.56 0.75
N LEU A 356 13.62 2.07 1.69
CA LEU A 356 13.13 0.69 1.74
C LEU A 356 11.64 0.70 1.41
N ASP A 357 11.15 -0.39 0.84
CA ASP A 357 9.71 -0.61 0.78
C ASP A 357 9.09 -0.55 2.19
N ASN A 358 7.87 -0.05 2.29
CA ASN A 358 7.15 0.18 3.54
C ASN A 358 7.02 -1.08 4.39
N VAL A 359 6.85 -2.26 3.78
CA VAL A 359 6.62 -3.53 4.47
C VAL A 359 7.84 -3.97 5.30
N PRO A 360 9.07 -4.05 4.77
CA PRO A 360 10.27 -4.36 5.56
C PRO A 360 10.48 -3.41 6.74
N VAL A 361 10.26 -2.10 6.53
CA VAL A 361 10.39 -1.11 7.60
C VAL A 361 9.36 -1.39 8.71
N THR A 362 8.14 -1.72 8.33
CA THR A 362 7.08 -2.09 9.29
C THR A 362 7.49 -3.27 10.15
N VAL A 363 7.99 -4.32 9.53
CA VAL A 363 8.41 -5.54 10.24
C VAL A 363 9.55 -5.24 11.24
N LEU A 364 10.49 -4.37 10.86
CA LEU A 364 11.58 -3.95 11.76
C LEU A 364 11.10 -3.10 12.95
N PHE A 365 10.11 -2.22 12.74
CA PHE A 365 9.66 -1.30 13.78
C PHE A 365 8.61 -1.90 14.71
N ILE A 366 7.82 -2.88 14.29
CA ILE A 366 6.80 -3.52 15.15
C ILE A 366 7.38 -3.95 16.50
N PRO A 367 8.49 -4.70 16.60
CA PRO A 367 9.10 -5.03 17.88
C PRO A 367 9.51 -3.80 18.69
N VAL A 368 10.07 -2.79 18.04
CA VAL A 368 10.49 -1.54 18.71
C VAL A 368 9.28 -0.83 19.34
N ILE A 369 8.19 -0.70 18.61
CA ILE A 369 6.95 -0.09 19.13
C ILE A 369 6.37 -0.92 20.28
N GLN A 370 6.38 -2.25 20.19
CA GLN A 370 5.92 -3.13 21.26
C GLN A 370 6.73 -2.95 22.56
N ILE A 371 8.04 -2.84 22.42
CA ILE A 371 8.96 -2.59 23.53
C ILE A 371 8.65 -1.26 24.20
N LEU A 372 8.48 -0.20 23.41
CA LEU A 372 8.16 1.14 23.94
C LEU A 372 6.82 1.16 24.68
N ILE A 373 5.79 0.51 24.13
CA ILE A 373 4.50 0.35 24.79
C ILE A 373 4.65 -0.45 26.09
N GLY A 374 5.39 -1.56 26.06
CA GLY A 374 5.71 -2.37 27.24
C GLY A 374 6.50 -1.63 28.32
N SER A 375 7.29 -0.63 27.94
CA SER A 375 8.02 0.27 28.86
C SER A 375 7.16 1.39 29.45
N GLY A 376 5.83 1.42 29.17
CA GLY A 376 4.87 2.34 29.76
C GLY A 376 4.56 3.58 28.93
N PHE A 377 5.05 3.70 27.71
CA PHE A 377 4.65 4.80 26.81
C PHE A 377 3.25 4.57 26.24
N SER A 378 2.49 5.65 26.05
CA SER A 378 1.14 5.60 25.49
C SER A 378 1.14 5.07 24.06
N SER A 379 0.33 4.03 23.80
CA SER A 379 0.29 3.33 22.50
C SER A 379 -0.25 4.20 21.38
N VAL A 380 -1.30 4.99 21.61
CA VAL A 380 -1.98 5.75 20.54
C VAL A 380 -1.05 6.74 19.84
N PRO A 381 -0.33 7.66 20.50
CA PRO A 381 0.58 8.57 19.83
C PRO A 381 1.74 7.85 19.12
N LEU A 382 2.28 6.78 19.70
CA LEU A 382 3.36 5.99 19.09
C LEU A 382 2.89 5.32 17.80
N LEU A 383 1.70 4.74 17.80
CA LEU A 383 1.13 4.10 16.63
C LEU A 383 0.76 5.10 15.53
N ILE A 384 0.23 6.27 15.90
CA ILE A 384 -0.01 7.36 14.94
C ILE A 384 1.32 7.79 14.29
N ALA A 385 2.36 8.04 15.09
CA ALA A 385 3.67 8.44 14.61
C ALA A 385 4.26 7.38 13.64
N PHE A 386 4.14 6.12 14.00
CA PHE A 386 4.64 5.00 13.22
C PHE A 386 3.89 4.83 11.90
N ILE A 387 2.55 4.82 11.92
CA ILE A 387 1.71 4.68 10.71
C ILE A 387 1.94 5.86 9.76
N LEU A 388 1.98 7.09 10.28
CA LEU A 388 2.28 8.26 9.46
C LEU A 388 3.68 8.18 8.87
N GLY A 389 4.69 7.84 9.68
CA GLY A 389 6.06 7.77 9.24
C GLY A 389 6.27 6.80 8.07
N ILE A 390 5.75 5.60 8.17
CA ILE A 390 5.90 4.58 7.14
C ILE A 390 5.20 4.99 5.85
N ASN A 391 3.94 5.40 5.92
CA ASN A 391 3.16 5.71 4.73
C ASN A 391 3.60 7.02 4.04
N LEU A 392 4.02 8.03 4.79
CA LEU A 392 4.44 9.31 4.23
C LEU A 392 5.87 9.28 3.69
N GLY A 393 6.71 8.41 4.24
CA GLY A 393 8.10 8.23 3.82
C GLY A 393 8.23 7.83 2.36
N GLY A 394 7.29 7.02 1.85
CA GLY A 394 7.25 6.57 0.46
C GLY A 394 7.26 7.69 -0.59
N ASN A 395 6.72 8.87 -0.26
CA ASN A 395 6.73 10.03 -1.17
C ASN A 395 8.08 10.77 -1.27
N PHE A 396 9.08 10.48 -0.42
CA PHE A 396 10.37 11.17 -0.50
C PHE A 396 11.17 10.77 -1.73
N LEU A 397 11.22 9.48 -2.02
CA LEU A 397 11.94 8.94 -3.15
C LEU A 397 10.98 8.08 -3.98
N PRO A 398 11.00 8.17 -5.32
CA PRO A 398 10.10 7.37 -6.15
C PRO A 398 10.15 5.86 -5.88
N GLN A 399 11.33 5.32 -5.55
CA GLN A 399 11.50 3.91 -5.20
C GLN A 399 10.93 3.53 -3.81
N GLY A 400 10.58 4.50 -2.98
CA GLY A 400 9.94 4.27 -1.68
C GLY A 400 8.47 3.87 -1.77
N SER A 401 7.87 3.94 -2.97
CA SER A 401 6.48 3.56 -3.23
C SER A 401 6.34 2.86 -4.57
N ALA A 402 5.74 1.69 -4.56
CA ALA A 402 5.44 0.95 -5.78
C ALA A 402 4.47 1.72 -6.71
N ALA A 403 3.53 2.49 -6.17
CA ALA A 403 2.65 3.36 -6.95
C ALA A 403 3.40 4.48 -7.68
N ASP A 404 4.44 5.05 -7.04
CA ASP A 404 5.28 6.08 -7.64
C ASP A 404 6.12 5.52 -8.80
N MET A 405 6.70 4.33 -8.60
CA MET A 405 7.44 3.63 -9.66
C MET A 405 6.54 3.26 -10.83
N MET A 406 5.34 2.73 -10.57
CA MET A 406 4.34 2.43 -11.60
C MET A 406 3.93 3.71 -12.36
N THR A 407 3.80 4.84 -11.64
CA THR A 407 3.49 6.14 -12.27
C THR A 407 4.60 6.56 -13.24
N LEU A 408 5.88 6.37 -12.87
CA LEU A 408 7.01 6.67 -13.75
C LEU A 408 7.06 5.72 -14.94
N GLU A 409 6.89 4.43 -14.73
CA GLU A 409 6.94 3.41 -15.76
C GLU A 409 5.86 3.64 -16.82
N LEU A 410 4.60 3.77 -16.40
CA LEU A 410 3.49 4.03 -17.32
C LEU A 410 3.62 5.40 -17.99
N SER A 411 4.08 6.44 -17.28
CA SER A 411 4.33 7.75 -17.89
C SER A 411 5.40 7.69 -18.98
N ASN A 412 6.46 6.92 -18.76
CA ASN A 412 7.50 6.70 -19.78
C ASN A 412 6.94 5.91 -20.98
N ARG A 413 6.15 4.86 -20.72
CA ARG A 413 5.52 4.05 -21.76
C ARG A 413 4.58 4.85 -22.65
N TYR A 414 3.81 5.76 -22.05
CA TYR A 414 2.90 6.66 -22.77
C TYR A 414 3.55 7.98 -23.19
N CYS A 415 4.89 8.10 -23.09
CA CYS A 415 5.67 9.27 -23.47
C CYS A 415 5.15 10.60 -22.88
N VAL A 416 4.81 10.59 -21.61
CA VAL A 416 4.38 11.79 -20.91
C VAL A 416 5.58 12.69 -20.65
N GLU A 417 5.79 13.65 -21.53
CA GLU A 417 6.85 14.64 -21.37
C GLU A 417 6.66 15.40 -20.05
N GLY A 418 7.73 15.48 -19.28
CA GLY A 418 7.73 16.20 -18.01
C GLY A 418 7.39 15.37 -16.78
N MET A 419 6.92 14.12 -16.92
CA MET A 419 6.83 13.17 -15.80
C MET A 419 8.07 12.30 -15.80
N ASN A 420 9.04 12.64 -14.97
CA ASN A 420 10.30 11.91 -14.85
C ASN A 420 10.73 11.79 -13.38
N TYR A 421 11.72 10.91 -13.14
CA TYR A 421 12.23 10.63 -11.81
C TYR A 421 12.61 11.91 -11.03
N LYS A 422 13.32 12.85 -11.65
CA LYS A 422 13.76 14.10 -11.00
C LYS A 422 12.58 14.99 -10.59
N LYS A 423 11.53 15.04 -11.40
CA LYS A 423 10.33 15.85 -11.11
C LYS A 423 9.52 15.22 -9.98
N LEU A 424 9.32 13.89 -10.02
CA LEU A 424 8.63 13.17 -8.96
C LEU A 424 9.40 13.27 -7.64
N LEU A 425 10.73 13.05 -7.65
CA LEU A 425 11.61 13.25 -6.51
C LEU A 425 11.47 14.66 -5.90
N LYS A 426 11.51 15.69 -6.74
CA LYS A 426 11.45 17.09 -6.27
C LYS A 426 10.08 17.42 -5.69
N VAL A 427 9.01 17.10 -6.41
CA VAL A 427 7.65 17.45 -6.00
C VAL A 427 7.20 16.54 -4.86
N GLY A 428 7.36 15.23 -5.00
CA GLY A 428 7.04 14.23 -3.98
C GLY A 428 7.79 14.51 -2.67
N GLY A 429 9.11 14.77 -2.73
CA GLY A 429 9.90 15.10 -1.55
C GLY A 429 9.45 16.37 -0.82
N ILE A 430 9.05 17.42 -1.56
CA ILE A 430 8.49 18.64 -0.94
C ILE A 430 7.18 18.31 -0.21
N PHE A 431 6.29 17.53 -0.83
CA PHE A 431 5.03 17.15 -0.20
C PHE A 431 5.23 16.15 0.94
N ALA A 432 6.17 15.22 0.83
CA ALA A 432 6.54 14.34 1.93
C ALA A 432 7.01 15.13 3.16
N ALA A 433 7.91 16.11 2.95
CA ALA A 433 8.34 16.99 4.03
C ALA A 433 7.16 17.79 4.64
N LEU A 434 6.28 18.32 3.80
CA LEU A 434 5.07 19.01 4.25
C LEU A 434 4.17 18.09 5.09
N HIS A 435 3.93 16.87 4.62
CA HIS A 435 3.11 15.89 5.34
C HIS A 435 3.72 15.50 6.68
N ILE A 436 5.04 15.34 6.77
CA ILE A 436 5.71 15.06 8.04
C ILE A 436 5.60 16.23 8.99
N ILE A 437 5.80 17.46 8.52
CA ILE A 437 5.61 18.66 9.34
C ILE A 437 4.17 18.73 9.88
N LEU A 438 3.17 18.48 9.02
CA LEU A 438 1.76 18.38 9.45
C LEU A 438 1.56 17.25 10.45
N GLY A 439 2.23 16.11 10.28
CA GLY A 439 2.20 14.98 11.21
C GLY A 439 2.78 15.35 12.59
N ILE A 440 3.86 16.11 12.63
CA ILE A 440 4.45 16.60 13.88
C ILE A 440 3.46 17.53 14.61
N PHE A 441 2.83 18.47 13.89
CA PHE A 441 1.80 19.34 14.48
C PHE A 441 0.58 18.55 14.96
N TYR A 442 0.16 17.56 14.17
CA TYR A 442 -0.95 16.68 14.54
C TYR A 442 -0.65 15.89 15.83
N LEU A 443 0.55 15.30 15.92
CA LEU A 443 1.01 14.59 17.11
C LEU A 443 1.10 15.52 18.33
N ALA A 444 1.58 16.76 18.15
CA ALA A 444 1.61 17.75 19.23
C ALA A 444 0.21 18.03 19.76
N ILE A 445 -0.77 18.23 18.87
CA ILE A 445 -2.17 18.47 19.23
C ILE A 445 -2.75 17.25 19.98
N ILE A 446 -2.58 16.04 19.45
CA ILE A 446 -3.08 14.82 20.08
C ILE A 446 -2.48 14.62 21.47
N ILE A 447 -1.16 14.76 21.60
CA ILE A 447 -0.47 14.55 22.87
C ILE A 447 -0.87 15.62 23.88
N TYR A 448 -0.95 16.88 23.46
CA TYR A 448 -1.31 17.98 24.38
C TYR A 448 -2.77 17.91 24.86
N ILE A 449 -3.71 17.40 24.02
CA ILE A 449 -5.13 17.35 24.38
C ILE A 449 -5.48 16.09 25.17
N PHE A 450 -4.87 14.94 24.88
CA PHE A 450 -5.32 13.64 25.39
C PHE A 450 -4.31 12.92 26.30
N PHE A 451 -3.04 13.36 26.32
CA PHE A 451 -1.95 12.70 27.07
C PHE A 451 -1.04 13.69 27.79
#